data_ace0e11b2a63e591d026090a4c8d295a
#
_entry.id   ace0e11b2a63e591d026090a4c8d295a
#
_cell.length_a   1.000
_cell.length_b   1.000
_cell.length_c   1.000
_cell.angle_alpha   90.00
_cell.angle_beta   90.00
_cell.angle_gamma   90.00
#
_symmetry.space_group_name_H-M   'P 1'
#
loop_
_entity.id
_entity.type
_entity.pdbx_description
1 polymer ?
#
loop_
_entity_poly.entity_id
_entity_poly.type
_entity_poly.pdbx_seq_one_letter_code
_entity_poly.pdbx_strand_id
1 'polypeptide(L)'
;MKYFLPLIIALSIFIHPVNVFAEELILAGGCFWCLEHDLESLKGINFVQSGYSGGDLQNPTYENHEGHQEVVLVDYDSRLVTLPKILRLYFRNIDPLDGKGQFCDRGDSYKPVIFFKDKTEESDAKNAIFAASNELRVPLEKIYV
;
A
#
# COMPACT_ATOMS: atom_id res chain seq x y z
N MET A 1 -71.12 -8.86 11.05
CA MET A 1 -69.71 -9.34 10.91
C MET A 1 -68.86 -8.20 10.34
N LYS A 2 -67.99 -7.62 11.19
CA LYS A 2 -67.06 -6.52 10.80
C LYS A 2 -65.71 -7.14 10.45
N TYR A 3 -65.31 -7.04 9.16
CA TYR A 3 -64.02 -7.50 8.71
C TYR A 3 -62.96 -6.47 9.05
N PHE A 4 -62.05 -6.82 9.98
CA PHE A 4 -60.81 -6.06 10.26
C PHE A 4 -59.80 -6.42 9.19
N LEU A 5 -59.42 -5.47 8.35
CA LEU A 5 -58.34 -5.63 7.36
C LEU A 5 -57.03 -5.22 8.05
N PRO A 6 -55.99 -6.11 8.17
CA PRO A 6 -54.73 -5.73 8.78
C PRO A 6 -53.97 -4.82 7.81
N LEU A 7 -53.58 -3.65 8.28
CA LEU A 7 -52.71 -2.72 7.60
C LEU A 7 -51.25 -3.29 7.65
N ILE A 8 -50.78 -3.84 6.53
CA ILE A 8 -49.39 -4.28 6.40
C ILE A 8 -48.54 -3.05 6.10
N ILE A 9 -47.83 -2.55 7.11
CA ILE A 9 -46.84 -1.50 6.94
C ILE A 9 -45.59 -2.16 6.36
N ALA A 10 -45.35 -2.01 5.05
CA ALA A 10 -44.12 -2.43 4.39
C ALA A 10 -42.97 -1.47 4.82
N LEU A 11 -42.11 -1.93 5.71
CA LEU A 11 -40.89 -1.24 6.10
C LEU A 11 -39.88 -1.35 4.95
N SER A 12 -39.81 -0.34 4.10
CA SER A 12 -38.81 -0.25 3.03
C SER A 12 -37.45 0.04 3.65
N ILE A 13 -36.60 -0.96 3.76
CA ILE A 13 -35.18 -0.80 4.14
C ILE A 13 -34.46 -0.18 2.94
N PHE A 14 -34.19 1.11 2.99
CA PHE A 14 -33.30 1.78 2.04
C PHE A 14 -31.86 1.34 2.33
N ILE A 15 -31.38 0.33 1.61
CA ILE A 15 -29.96 -0.01 1.58
C ILE A 15 -29.28 1.07 0.75
N HIS A 16 -28.66 2.04 1.42
CA HIS A 16 -27.80 3.00 0.74
C HIS A 16 -26.50 2.25 0.33
N PRO A 17 -26.05 2.34 -0.93
CA PRO A 17 -24.74 1.80 -1.30
C PRO A 17 -23.67 2.55 -0.47
N VAL A 18 -22.94 1.81 0.35
CA VAL A 18 -21.74 2.33 0.98
C VAL A 18 -20.72 2.50 -0.13
N ASN A 19 -20.44 3.74 -0.54
CA ASN A 19 -19.33 4.02 -1.44
C ASN A 19 -18.05 3.69 -0.66
N VAL A 20 -17.46 2.55 -0.92
CA VAL A 20 -16.15 2.16 -0.40
C VAL A 20 -15.12 2.93 -1.23
N PHE A 21 -14.46 3.89 -0.62
CA PHE A 21 -13.33 4.62 -1.20
C PHE A 21 -11.99 4.03 -0.72
N ALA A 22 -12.02 2.76 -0.32
CA ALA A 22 -10.85 2.01 0.01
C ALA A 22 -10.06 1.72 -1.26
N GLU A 23 -8.78 2.06 -1.22
CA GLU A 23 -7.79 1.78 -2.25
C GLU A 23 -6.66 0.97 -1.62
N GLU A 24 -5.99 0.15 -2.42
CA GLU A 24 -4.89 -0.69 -1.97
C GLU A 24 -3.61 -0.36 -2.72
N LEU A 25 -2.48 -0.41 -2.01
CA LEU A 25 -1.14 -0.22 -2.54
C LEU A 25 -0.21 -1.26 -1.92
N ILE A 26 0.70 -1.83 -2.71
CA ILE A 26 1.72 -2.75 -2.21
C ILE A 26 3.10 -2.09 -2.32
N LEU A 27 3.83 -2.07 -1.19
CA LEU A 27 5.17 -1.47 -1.08
C LEU A 27 6.15 -2.46 -0.46
N ALA A 28 7.36 -2.53 -1.01
CA ALA A 28 8.52 -3.18 -0.42
C ALA A 28 9.56 -2.13 -0.02
N GLY A 29 10.26 -2.31 1.09
CA GLY A 29 11.24 -1.32 1.55
C GLY A 29 11.98 -1.76 2.81
N GLY A 30 12.65 -2.91 2.75
CA GLY A 30 13.33 -3.52 3.89
C GLY A 30 12.41 -4.39 4.74
N CYS A 31 12.65 -4.45 6.04
CA CYS A 31 11.83 -5.20 6.98
C CYS A 31 10.36 -4.73 6.92
N PHE A 32 9.47 -5.62 6.53
CA PHE A 32 8.04 -5.31 6.38
C PHE A 32 7.38 -4.85 7.69
N TRP A 33 7.81 -5.34 8.86
CA TRP A 33 7.29 -4.88 10.16
C TRP A 33 7.66 -3.43 10.48
N CYS A 34 8.85 -2.98 10.02
CA CYS A 34 9.25 -1.59 10.17
C CYS A 34 8.38 -0.68 9.28
N LEU A 35 8.22 -1.06 8.01
CA LEU A 35 7.42 -0.30 7.05
C LEU A 35 5.92 -0.29 7.43
N GLU A 36 5.37 -1.41 7.94
CA GLU A 36 4.02 -1.51 8.50
C GLU A 36 3.83 -0.48 9.61
N HIS A 37 4.70 -0.49 10.63
CA HIS A 37 4.65 0.43 11.76
C HIS A 37 4.69 1.90 11.34
N ASP A 38 5.57 2.24 10.39
CA ASP A 38 5.74 3.62 9.94
C ASP A 38 4.52 4.15 9.17
N LEU A 39 3.90 3.30 8.37
CA LEU A 39 2.75 3.69 7.54
C LEU A 39 1.42 3.70 8.31
N GLU A 40 1.23 2.81 9.29
CA GLU A 40 0.00 2.74 10.10
C GLU A 40 -0.35 4.07 10.79
N SER A 41 0.67 4.86 11.14
CA SER A 41 0.49 6.14 11.82
C SER A 41 -0.16 7.23 10.97
N LEU A 42 -0.21 7.06 9.64
CA LEU A 42 -0.72 8.07 8.72
C LEU A 42 -2.24 8.12 8.72
N LYS A 43 -2.81 9.27 9.06
CA LYS A 43 -4.26 9.47 9.04
C LYS A 43 -4.82 9.22 7.62
N GLY A 44 -5.80 8.34 7.52
CA GLY A 44 -6.42 7.90 6.27
C GLY A 44 -5.99 6.51 5.84
N ILE A 45 -5.01 5.90 6.51
CA ILE A 45 -4.72 4.47 6.41
C ILE A 45 -5.75 3.74 7.26
N ASN A 46 -6.39 2.72 6.70
CA ASN A 46 -7.34 1.86 7.38
C ASN A 46 -6.62 0.72 8.09
N PHE A 47 -5.69 0.06 7.38
CA PHE A 47 -4.76 -0.92 7.93
C PHE A 47 -3.53 -1.08 7.03
N VAL A 48 -2.47 -1.64 7.58
CA VAL A 48 -1.29 -2.11 6.87
C VAL A 48 -1.08 -3.58 7.23
N GLN A 49 -0.72 -4.41 6.27
CA GLN A 49 -0.54 -5.84 6.47
C GLN A 49 0.74 -6.34 5.82
N SER A 50 1.62 -6.93 6.61
CA SER A 50 2.85 -7.56 6.13
C SER A 50 2.57 -8.82 5.32
N GLY A 51 3.35 -9.06 4.27
CA GLY A 51 3.23 -10.21 3.39
C GLY A 51 4.39 -10.33 2.40
N TYR A 52 4.18 -11.09 1.33
CA TYR A 52 5.20 -11.39 0.32
C TYR A 52 4.64 -11.17 -1.09
N SER A 53 5.45 -10.57 -1.99
CA SER A 53 5.05 -10.34 -3.37
C SER A 53 6.25 -10.37 -4.33
N GLY A 54 5.99 -10.48 -5.63
CA GLY A 54 6.98 -10.36 -6.70
C GLY A 54 7.63 -11.67 -7.15
N GLY A 55 7.50 -12.77 -6.40
CA GLY A 55 8.06 -14.08 -6.74
C GLY A 55 7.01 -15.06 -7.26
N ASP A 56 7.47 -16.24 -7.70
CA ASP A 56 6.64 -17.32 -8.25
C ASP A 56 6.32 -18.42 -7.22
N LEU A 57 7.01 -18.43 -6.08
CA LEU A 57 6.81 -19.44 -5.05
C LEU A 57 5.39 -19.38 -4.49
N GLN A 58 4.70 -20.54 -4.50
CA GLN A 58 3.35 -20.63 -3.96
C GLN A 58 3.37 -20.73 -2.43
N ASN A 59 2.49 -19.95 -1.78
CA ASN A 59 2.36 -19.90 -0.32
C ASN A 59 3.70 -19.58 0.38
N PRO A 60 4.34 -18.44 0.08
CA PRO A 60 5.57 -18.03 0.74
C PRO A 60 5.37 -17.90 2.25
N THR A 61 6.40 -18.24 3.02
CA THR A 61 6.45 -18.11 4.47
C THR A 61 7.69 -17.33 4.90
N TYR A 62 7.78 -16.97 6.17
CA TYR A 62 8.93 -16.26 6.70
C TYR A 62 10.25 -17.06 6.51
N GLU A 63 10.20 -18.38 6.65
CA GLU A 63 11.34 -19.25 6.47
C GLU A 63 11.65 -19.57 5.00
N ASN A 64 10.66 -19.40 4.11
CA ASN A 64 10.78 -19.73 2.69
C ASN A 64 9.95 -18.79 1.82
N HIS A 65 10.59 -17.78 1.31
CA HIS A 65 9.98 -16.78 0.40
C HIS A 65 10.90 -16.44 -0.78
N GLU A 66 11.60 -17.46 -1.31
CA GLU A 66 12.55 -17.30 -2.42
C GLU A 66 11.89 -16.58 -3.61
N GLY A 67 12.59 -15.53 -4.10
CA GLY A 67 12.13 -14.70 -5.21
C GLY A 67 11.12 -13.61 -4.84
N HIS A 68 10.57 -13.63 -3.62
CA HIS A 68 9.66 -12.58 -3.14
C HIS A 68 10.39 -11.46 -2.40
N GLN A 69 9.81 -10.26 -2.46
CA GLN A 69 10.11 -9.19 -1.50
C GLN A 69 9.21 -9.33 -0.27
N GLU A 70 9.73 -8.90 0.88
CA GLU A 70 8.90 -8.53 2.03
C GLU A 70 8.14 -7.26 1.67
N VAL A 71 6.82 -7.32 1.74
CA VAL A 71 5.95 -6.22 1.34
C VAL A 71 4.95 -5.87 2.43
N VAL A 72 4.37 -4.69 2.32
CA VAL A 72 3.17 -4.31 3.04
C VAL A 72 2.04 -4.02 2.05
N LEU A 73 0.85 -4.55 2.31
CA LEU A 73 -0.40 -4.12 1.71
C LEU A 73 -0.93 -2.97 2.54
N VAL A 74 -1.11 -1.82 1.91
CA VAL A 74 -1.63 -0.59 2.51
C VAL A 74 -3.05 -0.38 2.01
N ASP A 75 -4.05 -0.53 2.88
CA ASP A 75 -5.44 -0.15 2.60
C ASP A 75 -5.70 1.26 3.14
N TYR A 76 -6.24 2.14 2.31
CA TYR A 76 -6.42 3.54 2.65
C TYR A 76 -7.71 4.15 2.08
N ASP A 77 -8.26 5.15 2.77
CA ASP A 77 -9.37 5.96 2.28
C ASP A 77 -8.83 7.13 1.43
N SER A 78 -9.04 7.04 0.10
CA SER A 78 -8.53 8.02 -0.87
C SER A 78 -9.12 9.44 -0.71
N ARG A 79 -10.18 9.62 0.09
CA ARG A 79 -10.72 10.94 0.47
C ARG A 79 -9.93 11.59 1.61
N LEU A 80 -9.24 10.81 2.43
CA LEU A 80 -8.49 11.25 3.62
C LEU A 80 -6.99 11.37 3.35
N VAL A 81 -6.45 10.47 2.51
CA VAL A 81 -5.04 10.47 2.13
C VAL A 81 -4.88 10.11 0.67
N THR A 82 -3.99 10.80 -0.03
CA THR A 82 -3.71 10.54 -1.44
C THR A 82 -2.50 9.62 -1.60
N LEU A 83 -2.46 8.84 -2.68
CA LEU A 83 -1.31 7.99 -3.04
C LEU A 83 0.03 8.77 -3.03
N PRO A 84 0.16 9.95 -3.63
CA PRO A 84 1.40 10.73 -3.54
C PRO A 84 1.83 11.06 -2.11
N LYS A 85 0.90 11.25 -1.19
CA LYS A 85 1.22 11.51 0.23
C LYS A 85 1.75 10.25 0.93
N ILE A 86 1.18 9.09 0.63
CA ILE A 86 1.66 7.79 1.13
C ILE A 86 3.08 7.54 0.60
N LEU A 87 3.30 7.71 -0.71
CA LEU A 87 4.61 7.53 -1.34
C LEU A 87 5.66 8.51 -0.80
N ARG A 88 5.28 9.74 -0.47
CA ARG A 88 6.19 10.69 0.17
C ARG A 88 6.63 10.21 1.57
N LEU A 89 5.73 9.62 2.35
CA LEU A 89 6.08 9.03 3.64
C LEU A 89 6.98 7.80 3.46
N TYR A 90 6.64 6.92 2.51
CA TYR A 90 7.45 5.77 2.13
C TYR A 90 8.91 6.16 1.83
N PHE A 91 9.14 7.16 0.95
CA PHE A 91 10.50 7.63 0.61
C PHE A 91 11.26 8.27 1.78
N ARG A 92 10.61 8.61 2.87
CA ARG A 92 11.25 9.10 4.10
C ARG A 92 11.65 8.00 5.07
N ASN A 93 11.11 6.82 4.87
CA ASN A 93 11.35 5.64 5.73
C ASN A 93 12.21 4.58 5.07
N ILE A 94 12.67 4.82 3.84
CA ILE A 94 13.61 3.96 3.12
C ILE A 94 14.89 4.73 2.75
N ASP A 95 15.96 3.99 2.41
CA ASP A 95 17.12 4.52 1.68
C ASP A 95 16.95 4.23 0.17
N PRO A 96 16.47 5.18 -0.62
CA PRO A 96 16.23 4.97 -2.04
C PRO A 96 17.53 4.89 -2.86
N LEU A 97 18.68 5.10 -2.25
CA LEU A 97 20.00 4.96 -2.90
C LEU A 97 20.59 3.56 -2.72
N ASP A 98 19.95 2.70 -1.92
CA ASP A 98 20.40 1.33 -1.68
C ASP A 98 19.55 0.30 -2.43
N GLY A 99 20.03 -0.15 -3.57
CA GLY A 99 19.40 -1.20 -4.39
C GLY A 99 19.73 -2.63 -3.96
N LYS A 100 20.38 -2.85 -2.80
CA LYS A 100 20.82 -4.18 -2.33
C LYS A 100 20.18 -4.63 -1.03
N GLY A 101 19.19 -3.89 -0.56
CA GLY A 101 18.52 -4.08 0.71
C GLY A 101 18.17 -2.75 1.35
N GLN A 102 17.89 -2.74 2.64
CA GLN A 102 17.60 -1.53 3.40
C GLN A 102 18.25 -1.61 4.78
N PHE A 103 19.02 -0.59 5.14
CA PHE A 103 19.70 -0.47 6.44
C PHE A 103 20.49 -1.73 6.83
N CYS A 104 20.07 -2.44 7.89
CA CYS A 104 20.71 -3.68 8.34
C CYS A 104 20.25 -4.92 7.55
N ASP A 105 19.13 -4.86 6.84
CA ASP A 105 18.53 -5.97 6.12
C ASP A 105 19.05 -6.02 4.69
N ARG A 106 19.73 -7.10 4.35
CA ARG A 106 20.46 -7.24 3.07
C ARG A 106 19.91 -8.40 2.26
N GLY A 107 19.79 -8.21 0.96
CA GLY A 107 19.33 -9.23 0.02
C GLY A 107 18.13 -8.81 -0.80
N ASP A 108 17.72 -9.69 -1.71
CA ASP A 108 16.70 -9.40 -2.70
C ASP A 108 15.32 -9.17 -2.06
N SER A 109 15.02 -9.84 -0.95
CA SER A 109 13.75 -9.68 -0.24
C SER A 109 13.55 -8.28 0.37
N TYR A 110 14.64 -7.53 0.57
CA TYR A 110 14.62 -6.23 1.24
C TYR A 110 14.82 -5.04 0.30
N LYS A 111 14.80 -5.28 -1.03
CA LYS A 111 14.90 -4.20 -2.01
C LYS A 111 13.63 -3.35 -2.01
N PRO A 112 13.77 -2.02 -2.18
CA PRO A 112 12.60 -1.15 -2.29
C PRO A 112 11.91 -1.35 -3.65
N VAL A 113 10.59 -1.52 -3.62
CA VAL A 113 9.73 -1.68 -4.82
C VAL A 113 8.37 -1.04 -4.58
N ILE A 114 7.84 -0.35 -5.57
CA ILE A 114 6.45 0.10 -5.62
C ILE A 114 5.70 -0.77 -6.64
N PHE A 115 4.75 -1.58 -6.18
CA PHE A 115 3.88 -2.36 -7.04
C PHE A 115 2.67 -1.52 -7.41
N PHE A 116 2.42 -1.30 -8.68
CA PHE A 116 1.28 -0.51 -9.18
C PHE A 116 0.32 -1.40 -9.98
N LYS A 117 -0.97 -1.14 -9.87
CA LYS A 117 -2.03 -1.91 -10.54
C LYS A 117 -2.43 -1.34 -11.90
N ASP A 118 -2.21 -0.03 -12.12
CA ASP A 118 -2.65 0.66 -13.32
C ASP A 118 -1.71 1.82 -13.74
N LYS A 119 -2.04 2.47 -14.86
CA LYS A 119 -1.25 3.58 -15.42
C LYS A 119 -1.26 4.84 -14.56
N THR A 120 -2.28 5.05 -13.75
CA THR A 120 -2.38 6.20 -12.84
C THR A 120 -1.41 6.00 -11.69
N GLU A 121 -1.43 4.83 -11.05
CA GLU A 121 -0.47 4.48 -9.99
C GLU A 121 0.96 4.44 -10.51
N GLU A 122 1.19 3.91 -11.74
CA GLU A 122 2.51 3.97 -12.38
C GLU A 122 3.02 5.42 -12.52
N SER A 123 2.15 6.34 -12.93
CA SER A 123 2.49 7.75 -13.05
C SER A 123 2.81 8.38 -11.69
N ASP A 124 2.01 8.08 -10.67
CA ASP A 124 2.24 8.58 -9.31
C ASP A 124 3.54 8.04 -8.72
N ALA A 125 3.85 6.75 -8.93
CA ALA A 125 5.11 6.15 -8.52
C ALA A 125 6.30 6.84 -9.20
N LYS A 126 6.26 7.05 -10.50
CA LYS A 126 7.31 7.78 -11.25
C LYS A 126 7.48 9.22 -10.78
N ASN A 127 6.39 9.92 -10.50
CA ASN A 127 6.43 11.28 -9.97
C ASN A 127 7.04 11.31 -8.56
N ALA A 128 6.77 10.31 -7.72
CA ALA A 128 7.34 10.20 -6.39
C ALA A 128 8.85 9.91 -6.44
N ILE A 129 9.29 9.01 -7.34
CA ILE A 129 10.71 8.72 -7.61
C ILE A 129 11.44 10.00 -8.08
N PHE A 130 10.84 10.74 -8.99
CA PHE A 130 11.40 12.01 -9.47
C PHE A 130 11.48 13.07 -8.36
N ALA A 131 10.45 13.16 -7.51
CA ALA A 131 10.45 14.06 -6.37
C ALA A 131 11.54 13.69 -5.35
N ALA A 132 11.74 12.39 -5.06
CA ALA A 132 12.80 11.90 -4.18
C ALA A 132 14.19 12.23 -4.74
N SER A 133 14.44 12.04 -6.05
CA SER A 133 15.68 12.41 -6.75
C SER A 133 16.00 13.90 -6.56
N ASN A 134 15.01 14.76 -6.74
CA ASN A 134 15.18 16.21 -6.55
C ASN A 134 15.44 16.59 -5.08
N GLU A 135 14.71 16.01 -4.13
CA GLU A 135 14.86 16.27 -2.69
C GLU A 135 16.27 15.86 -2.21
N LEU A 136 16.75 14.71 -2.67
CA LEU A 136 18.09 14.18 -2.38
C LEU A 136 19.21 14.84 -3.20
N ARG A 137 18.87 15.60 -4.24
CA ARG A 137 19.82 16.23 -5.19
C ARG A 137 20.75 15.23 -5.88
N VAL A 138 20.20 14.08 -6.26
CA VAL A 138 20.91 13.03 -7.00
C VAL A 138 20.26 12.81 -8.36
N PRO A 139 21.01 12.32 -9.37
CA PRO A 139 20.43 11.92 -10.65
C PRO A 139 19.42 10.79 -10.49
N LEU A 140 18.40 10.76 -11.35
CA LEU A 140 17.29 9.81 -11.27
C LEU A 140 17.76 8.35 -11.31
N GLU A 141 18.82 8.05 -12.07
CA GLU A 141 19.42 6.73 -12.19
C GLU A 141 20.12 6.22 -10.91
N LYS A 142 20.18 7.05 -9.87
CA LYS A 142 20.67 6.67 -8.53
C LYS A 142 19.56 6.28 -7.58
N ILE A 143 18.31 6.41 -7.99
CA ILE A 143 17.16 5.95 -7.20
C ILE A 143 16.88 4.49 -7.60
N TYR A 144 16.94 3.59 -6.64
CA TYR A 144 16.74 2.15 -6.78
C TYR A 144 15.38 1.74 -6.19
N VAL A 145 14.29 2.15 -6.86
CA VAL A 145 12.91 1.82 -6.47
C VAL A 145 12.11 1.42 -7.70
#